data_5c06cf34439575bdfa6902285fc1606d
#
_entry.id   5c06cf34439575bdfa6902285fc1606d
#
_cell.length_a   1.000
_cell.length_b   1.000
_cell.length_c   1.000
_cell.angle_alpha   90.00
_cell.angle_beta   90.00
_cell.angle_gamma   90.00
#
_symmetry.space_group_name_H-M   'P 1'
#
loop_
_entity.id
_entity.type
_entity.pdbx_description
1 polymer ?
#
loop_
_entity_poly.entity_id
_entity_poly.type
_entity_poly.pdbx_seq_one_letter_code
_entity_poly.pdbx_strand_id
1 'polypeptide(L)'
;MKNEEWRDVVGYEGLYQVSDQGRVKSLERKVPKWDGERTVKERILKTTPTKYGYLSVFLYACGKPKALTVHRLVCQAFNENPDNKQEVNHINEDKTDNRACNLEWSTRKENCNHGSRNERVAKAQSKPVAQYAQDGELIKVWPSTMEVGRQMGFSQGYISLAANGKHKQAYGFIWKYI
;
A
#
# COMPACT_ATOMS: atom_id res chain seq x y z
N MET A 1 -10.89 -2.83 28.73
CA MET A 1 -10.48 -2.12 27.49
C MET A 1 -9.13 -1.48 27.80
N LYS A 2 -8.08 -1.70 26.97
CA LYS A 2 -6.81 -0.96 27.14
C LYS A 2 -7.10 0.51 26.90
N ASN A 3 -6.64 1.38 27.81
CA ASN A 3 -6.68 2.81 27.60
C ASN A 3 -5.79 3.16 26.39
N GLU A 4 -6.21 4.11 25.56
CA GLU A 4 -5.44 4.62 24.44
C GLU A 4 -4.17 5.29 24.94
N GLU A 5 -3.03 4.86 24.42
CA GLU A 5 -1.70 5.41 24.76
C GLU A 5 -1.34 6.54 23.82
N TRP A 6 -0.78 7.63 24.35
CA TRP A 6 -0.35 8.80 23.60
C TRP A 6 1.16 9.04 23.80
N ARG A 7 1.88 9.25 22.71
CA ARG A 7 3.30 9.58 22.72
C ARG A 7 3.58 10.82 21.87
N ASP A 8 4.63 11.55 22.21
CA ASP A 8 5.02 12.72 21.43
C ASP A 8 5.40 12.31 20.01
N VAL A 9 5.03 13.16 19.04
CA VAL A 9 5.46 13.00 17.65
C VAL A 9 6.94 13.37 17.55
N VAL A 10 7.76 12.47 17.08
CA VAL A 10 9.21 12.67 16.91
C VAL A 10 9.51 13.92 16.08
N GLY A 11 10.30 14.85 16.64
CA GLY A 11 10.62 16.15 16.06
C GLY A 11 9.52 17.20 16.22
N TYR A 12 8.47 16.92 17.00
CA TYR A 12 7.38 17.84 17.35
C TYR A 12 6.98 17.70 18.82
N GLU A 13 7.94 17.34 19.67
CA GLU A 13 7.74 17.14 21.11
C GLU A 13 7.14 18.38 21.77
N GLY A 14 6.17 18.19 22.64
CA GLY A 14 5.43 19.26 23.30
C GLY A 14 4.46 20.04 22.39
N LEU A 15 4.39 19.71 21.10
CA LEU A 15 3.46 20.37 20.15
C LEU A 15 2.34 19.41 19.70
N TYR A 16 2.68 18.15 19.45
CA TYR A 16 1.75 17.13 18.94
C TYR A 16 2.03 15.78 19.54
N GLN A 17 0.97 15.01 19.75
CA GLN A 17 1.04 13.60 20.14
C GLN A 17 0.29 12.73 19.14
N VAL A 18 0.74 11.49 19.04
CA VAL A 18 0.11 10.44 18.26
C VAL A 18 -0.28 9.28 19.20
N SER A 19 -1.40 8.64 18.93
CA SER A 19 -1.88 7.51 19.72
C SER A 19 -1.58 6.17 19.05
N ASP A 20 -1.58 5.11 19.86
CA ASP A 20 -1.53 3.72 19.42
C ASP A 20 -2.74 3.31 18.56
N GLN A 21 -3.82 4.12 18.58
CA GLN A 21 -5.04 3.95 17.79
C GLN A 21 -5.01 4.72 16.46
N GLY A 22 -3.90 5.39 16.11
CA GLY A 22 -3.78 6.13 14.86
C GLY A 22 -4.42 7.51 14.87
N ARG A 23 -4.66 8.09 16.03
CA ARG A 23 -5.14 9.47 16.18
C ARG A 23 -3.96 10.42 16.43
N VAL A 24 -4.06 11.66 15.96
CA VAL A 24 -3.05 12.70 16.18
C VAL A 24 -3.71 13.88 16.84
N LYS A 25 -3.13 14.39 17.91
CA LYS A 25 -3.63 15.58 18.61
C LYS A 25 -2.60 16.71 18.64
N SER A 26 -3.09 17.92 18.57
CA SER A 26 -2.33 19.14 18.87
C SER A 26 -2.46 19.41 20.36
N LEU A 27 -1.34 19.63 21.03
CA LEU A 27 -1.33 19.96 22.45
C LEU A 27 -1.68 21.44 22.66
N GLU A 28 -2.23 21.75 23.83
CA GLU A 28 -2.44 23.12 24.23
C GLU A 28 -1.10 23.85 24.36
N ARG A 29 -1.03 25.06 23.79
CA ARG A 29 0.17 25.91 23.88
C ARG A 29 -0.14 27.37 23.60
N LYS A 30 0.68 28.23 24.15
CA LYS A 30 0.70 29.65 23.78
C LYS A 30 1.53 29.85 22.53
N VAL A 31 1.03 30.62 21.61
CA VAL A 31 1.74 30.99 20.37
C VAL A 31 1.75 32.51 20.23
N PRO A 32 2.86 33.09 19.71
CA PRO A 32 2.93 34.53 19.48
C PRO A 32 1.85 35.00 18.51
N LYS A 33 1.35 36.20 18.78
CA LYS A 33 0.47 36.99 17.92
C LYS A 33 1.04 38.42 17.87
N TRP A 34 0.71 39.20 16.83
CA TRP A 34 1.27 40.52 16.63
C TRP A 34 1.03 41.47 17.83
N ASP A 35 -0.05 41.30 18.58
CA ASP A 35 -0.48 42.07 19.74
C ASP A 35 -0.41 41.31 21.07
N GLY A 36 0.45 40.27 21.18
CA GLY A 36 0.61 39.45 22.37
C GLY A 36 0.71 37.95 22.11
N GLU A 37 -0.03 37.16 22.90
CA GLU A 37 -0.07 35.71 22.77
C GLU A 37 -1.50 35.24 22.59
N ARG A 38 -1.67 34.09 21.89
CA ARG A 38 -2.94 33.36 21.88
C ARG A 38 -2.73 31.92 22.33
N THR A 39 -3.69 31.35 23.00
CA THR A 39 -3.73 29.94 23.37
C THR A 39 -4.31 29.14 22.22
N VAL A 40 -3.57 28.15 21.74
CA VAL A 40 -4.07 27.07 20.89
C VAL A 40 -4.54 25.98 21.83
N LYS A 41 -5.83 25.64 21.82
CA LYS A 41 -6.40 24.58 22.65
C LYS A 41 -6.03 23.20 22.13
N GLU A 42 -5.95 22.22 23.03
CA GLU A 42 -5.79 20.80 22.65
C GLU A 42 -6.95 20.37 21.75
N ARG A 43 -6.63 19.63 20.71
CA ARG A 43 -7.64 19.03 19.82
C ARG A 43 -7.10 17.87 19.01
N ILE A 44 -7.95 16.89 18.72
CA ILE A 44 -7.67 15.85 17.72
C ILE A 44 -7.67 16.49 16.32
N LEU A 45 -6.65 16.18 15.55
CA LEU A 45 -6.51 16.69 14.19
C LEU A 45 -7.34 15.84 13.22
N LYS A 46 -7.99 16.53 12.27
CA LYS A 46 -8.68 15.86 11.16
C LYS A 46 -7.63 15.33 10.18
N THR A 47 -7.73 14.05 9.83
CA THR A 47 -6.90 13.43 8.81
C THR A 47 -7.45 13.69 7.41
N THR A 48 -6.57 13.73 6.41
CA THR A 48 -6.91 13.90 5.00
C THR A 48 -6.32 12.75 4.19
N PRO A 49 -7.08 12.09 3.32
CA PRO A 49 -6.55 11.03 2.48
C PRO A 49 -5.60 11.61 1.43
N THR A 50 -4.46 10.94 1.23
CA THR A 50 -3.54 11.22 0.13
C THR A 50 -4.03 10.57 -1.17
N LYS A 51 -3.49 10.96 -2.31
CA LYS A 51 -3.78 10.32 -3.62
C LYS A 51 -3.50 8.81 -3.65
N TYR A 52 -2.71 8.31 -2.72
CA TYR A 52 -2.38 6.89 -2.61
C TYR A 52 -3.23 6.14 -1.58
N GLY A 53 -4.23 6.82 -0.97
CA GLY A 53 -5.15 6.24 0.01
C GLY A 53 -4.65 6.22 1.46
N TYR A 54 -3.46 6.77 1.76
CA TYR A 54 -2.98 6.91 3.13
C TYR A 54 -3.59 8.11 3.83
N LEU A 55 -3.80 8.04 5.13
CA LEU A 55 -4.21 9.18 5.93
C LEU A 55 -3.02 10.07 6.30
N SER A 56 -3.16 11.38 6.16
CA SER A 56 -2.15 12.38 6.48
C SER A 56 -2.71 13.51 7.35
N VAL A 57 -1.81 14.18 8.07
CA VAL A 57 -2.08 15.37 8.86
C VAL A 57 -1.07 16.46 8.52
N PHE A 58 -1.46 17.72 8.70
CA PHE A 58 -0.55 18.85 8.60
C PHE A 58 -0.07 19.25 10.02
N LEU A 59 1.23 19.15 10.26
CA LEU A 59 1.87 19.61 11.49
C LEU A 59 2.65 20.88 11.20
N TYR A 60 2.68 21.79 12.18
CA TYR A 60 3.35 23.08 12.09
C TYR A 60 4.48 23.13 13.11
N ALA A 61 5.69 23.39 12.65
CA ALA A 61 6.84 23.76 13.50
C ALA A 61 7.50 24.99 12.91
N CYS A 62 7.89 25.94 13.77
CA CYS A 62 8.54 27.20 13.36
C CYS A 62 7.78 27.94 12.23
N GLY A 63 6.45 27.94 12.28
CA GLY A 63 5.59 28.61 11.29
C GLY A 63 5.45 27.89 9.94
N LYS A 64 6.12 26.75 9.73
CA LYS A 64 6.08 26.00 8.47
C LYS A 64 5.20 24.74 8.59
N PRO A 65 4.21 24.54 7.70
CA PRO A 65 3.43 23.31 7.65
C PRO A 65 4.21 22.18 6.97
N LYS A 66 4.05 20.96 7.48
CA LYS A 66 4.53 19.75 6.84
C LYS A 66 3.42 18.70 6.86
N ALA A 67 3.11 18.15 5.68
CA ALA A 67 2.20 17.02 5.57
C ALA A 67 2.94 15.73 5.95
N LEU A 68 2.42 15.00 6.92
CA LEU A 68 2.98 13.74 7.42
C LEU A 68 1.91 12.67 7.41
N THR A 69 2.28 11.44 7.04
CA THR A 69 1.34 10.32 7.03
C THR A 69 1.21 9.71 8.42
N VAL A 70 -0.03 9.43 8.83
CA VAL A 70 -0.34 8.96 10.18
C VAL A 70 0.36 7.65 10.52
N HIS A 71 0.35 6.66 9.60
CA HIS A 71 1.02 5.38 9.84
C HIS A 71 2.51 5.54 10.17
N ARG A 72 3.22 6.51 9.55
CA ARG A 72 4.63 6.77 9.87
C ARG A 72 4.80 7.36 11.26
N LEU A 73 3.92 8.30 11.65
CA LEU A 73 3.96 8.90 12.99
C LEU A 73 3.73 7.83 14.08
N VAL A 74 2.74 6.98 13.86
CA VAL A 74 2.44 5.87 14.78
C VAL A 74 3.62 4.90 14.86
N CYS A 75 4.10 4.45 13.71
CA CYS A 75 5.19 3.46 13.67
C CYS A 75 6.48 4.01 14.31
N GLN A 76 6.79 5.28 14.12
CA GLN A 76 7.94 5.94 14.77
C GLN A 76 7.80 6.04 16.29
N ALA A 77 6.57 6.20 16.78
CA ALA A 77 6.32 6.37 18.21
C ALA A 77 6.17 5.04 18.97
N PHE A 78 5.66 3.99 18.33
CA PHE A 78 5.24 2.77 19.01
C PHE A 78 5.97 1.49 18.58
N ASN A 79 6.51 1.44 17.36
CA ASN A 79 7.11 0.24 16.81
C ASN A 79 8.64 0.37 16.74
N GLU A 80 9.36 -0.53 17.38
CA GLU A 80 10.84 -0.56 17.32
C GLU A 80 11.32 -0.83 15.89
N ASN A 81 12.46 -0.23 15.52
CA ASN A 81 13.08 -0.39 14.20
C ASN A 81 14.60 -0.64 14.32
N PRO A 82 15.01 -1.76 14.92
CA PRO A 82 16.43 -2.05 15.13
C PRO A 82 17.22 -2.18 13.82
N ASP A 83 16.56 -2.64 12.75
CA ASP A 83 17.17 -2.83 11.43
C ASP A 83 17.15 -1.56 10.56
N ASN A 84 16.67 -0.44 11.09
CA ASN A 84 16.54 0.83 10.38
C ASN A 84 15.83 0.71 9.02
N LYS A 85 14.75 -0.06 8.96
CA LYS A 85 13.91 -0.25 7.76
C LYS A 85 13.22 1.04 7.38
N GLN A 86 13.05 1.29 6.09
CA GLN A 86 12.65 2.59 5.57
C GLN A 86 11.15 2.72 5.28
N GLU A 87 10.44 1.60 5.12
CA GLU A 87 9.03 1.59 4.78
C GLU A 87 8.18 1.12 5.97
N VAL A 88 6.94 1.56 6.00
CA VAL A 88 5.91 1.08 6.94
C VAL A 88 4.88 0.30 6.15
N ASN A 89 4.61 -0.92 6.57
CA ASN A 89 3.61 -1.81 6.01
C ASN A 89 2.36 -1.85 6.90
N HIS A 90 1.18 -1.98 6.28
CA HIS A 90 -0.08 -2.29 6.96
C HIS A 90 -0.31 -3.81 6.88
N ILE A 91 -0.31 -4.49 8.01
CA ILE A 91 -0.38 -5.95 8.08
C ILE A 91 -1.67 -6.48 7.43
N ASN A 92 -2.79 -5.79 7.63
CA ASN A 92 -4.10 -6.14 7.05
C ASN A 92 -4.35 -5.56 5.64
N GLU A 93 -3.37 -4.91 5.00
CA GLU A 93 -3.46 -4.20 3.71
C GLU A 93 -4.43 -2.99 3.70
N ASP A 94 -5.06 -2.62 4.83
CA ASP A 94 -5.91 -1.43 4.92
C ASP A 94 -5.08 -0.20 5.30
N LYS A 95 -4.87 0.69 4.33
CA LYS A 95 -4.09 1.93 4.48
C LYS A 95 -4.74 2.97 5.42
N THR A 96 -5.96 2.75 5.84
CA THR A 96 -6.70 3.62 6.75
C THR A 96 -6.65 3.14 8.20
N ASP A 97 -6.31 1.89 8.44
CA ASP A 97 -6.15 1.30 9.77
C ASP A 97 -4.72 1.53 10.30
N ASN A 98 -4.53 2.68 10.94
CA ASN A 98 -3.23 3.12 11.43
C ASN A 98 -2.98 2.75 12.91
N ARG A 99 -3.63 1.74 13.46
CA ARG A 99 -3.34 1.24 14.79
C ARG A 99 -1.92 0.66 14.86
N ALA A 100 -1.19 0.91 15.95
CA ALA A 100 0.19 0.47 16.10
C ALA A 100 0.36 -1.04 15.92
N CYS A 101 -0.61 -1.85 16.38
CA CYS A 101 -0.60 -3.30 16.23
C CYS A 101 -0.78 -3.79 14.78
N ASN A 102 -1.26 -2.92 13.88
CA ASN A 102 -1.44 -3.21 12.46
C ASN A 102 -0.29 -2.68 11.59
N LEU A 103 0.72 -2.07 12.19
CA LEU A 103 1.84 -1.45 11.49
C LEU A 103 3.15 -2.16 11.82
N GLU A 104 4.01 -2.30 10.83
CA GLU A 104 5.35 -2.83 10.99
C GLU A 104 6.34 -2.09 10.10
N TRP A 105 7.60 -2.02 10.55
CA TRP A 105 8.69 -1.58 9.71
C TRP A 105 9.07 -2.66 8.71
N SER A 106 9.24 -2.29 7.46
CA SER A 106 9.55 -3.20 6.37
C SER A 106 10.61 -2.63 5.43
N THR A 107 11.32 -3.51 4.75
CA THR A 107 12.09 -3.16 3.58
C THR A 107 11.15 -3.02 2.38
N ARG A 108 11.60 -2.34 1.33
CA ARG A 108 10.84 -2.25 0.07
C ARG A 108 10.49 -3.62 -0.52
N LYS A 109 11.44 -4.58 -0.42
CA LYS A 109 11.23 -5.94 -0.94
C LYS A 109 10.13 -6.67 -0.16
N GLU A 110 10.19 -6.63 1.17
CA GLU A 110 9.17 -7.21 2.04
C GLU A 110 7.79 -6.59 1.75
N ASN A 111 7.71 -5.26 1.75
CA ASN A 111 6.47 -4.53 1.50
C ASN A 111 5.88 -4.82 0.11
N CYS A 112 6.71 -4.91 -0.94
CA CYS A 112 6.23 -5.28 -2.28
C CYS A 112 5.71 -6.71 -2.37
N ASN A 113 6.22 -7.62 -1.55
CA ASN A 113 5.83 -9.04 -1.55
C ASN A 113 4.76 -9.36 -0.50
N HIS A 114 4.36 -8.38 0.30
CA HIS A 114 3.35 -8.57 1.34
C HIS A 114 1.95 -8.72 0.73
N GLY A 115 1.17 -9.61 1.35
CA GLY A 115 -0.25 -9.81 1.08
C GLY A 115 -0.58 -10.19 -0.36
N SER A 116 -1.74 -9.76 -0.81
CA SER A 116 -2.33 -10.13 -2.11
C SER A 116 -1.92 -9.21 -3.28
N ARG A 117 -1.00 -8.24 -3.05
CA ARG A 117 -0.61 -7.25 -4.07
C ARG A 117 -0.12 -7.89 -5.37
N ASN A 118 0.80 -8.86 -5.28
CA ASN A 118 1.36 -9.51 -6.46
C ASN A 118 0.33 -10.31 -7.23
N GLU A 119 -0.60 -10.97 -6.54
CA GLU A 119 -1.73 -11.68 -7.14
C GLU A 119 -2.68 -10.72 -7.86
N ARG A 120 -3.03 -9.57 -7.22
CA ARG A 120 -3.86 -8.54 -7.86
C ARG A 120 -3.20 -7.96 -9.11
N VAL A 121 -1.90 -7.68 -9.07
CA VAL A 121 -1.15 -7.18 -10.24
C VAL A 121 -1.10 -8.23 -11.33
N ALA A 122 -0.79 -9.48 -11.01
CA ALA A 122 -0.79 -10.59 -11.96
C ALA A 122 -2.15 -10.76 -12.62
N LYS A 123 -3.23 -10.71 -11.82
CA LYS A 123 -4.60 -10.81 -12.33
C LYS A 123 -4.98 -9.62 -13.25
N ALA A 124 -4.62 -8.41 -12.85
CA ALA A 124 -4.91 -7.20 -13.63
C ALA A 124 -4.14 -7.15 -14.96
N GLN A 125 -2.95 -7.72 -15.02
CA GLN A 125 -2.13 -7.82 -16.23
C GLN A 125 -2.40 -9.10 -17.05
N SER A 126 -3.18 -10.01 -16.53
CA SER A 126 -3.54 -11.27 -17.16
C SER A 126 -4.44 -11.01 -18.36
N LYS A 127 -4.08 -11.58 -19.51
CA LYS A 127 -4.92 -11.59 -20.71
C LYS A 127 -5.41 -13.01 -20.92
N PRO A 128 -6.75 -13.23 -20.88
CA PRO A 128 -7.29 -14.55 -21.16
C PRO A 128 -6.94 -15.02 -22.57
N VAL A 129 -6.68 -16.30 -22.72
CA VAL A 129 -6.32 -16.90 -24.00
C VAL A 129 -7.15 -18.16 -24.24
N ALA A 130 -7.76 -18.24 -25.40
CA ALA A 130 -8.53 -19.39 -25.86
C ALA A 130 -7.62 -20.36 -26.61
N GLN A 131 -7.75 -21.64 -26.29
CA GLN A 131 -7.10 -22.78 -26.93
C GLN A 131 -8.08 -23.47 -27.86
N TYR A 132 -7.71 -23.62 -29.12
CA TYR A 132 -8.53 -24.32 -30.12
C TYR A 132 -7.77 -25.50 -30.68
N ALA A 133 -8.49 -26.55 -31.07
CA ALA A 133 -7.98 -27.62 -31.90
C ALA A 133 -7.67 -27.11 -33.33
N GLN A 134 -7.03 -27.92 -34.15
CA GLN A 134 -6.65 -27.52 -35.51
C GLN A 134 -7.86 -27.39 -36.45
N ASP A 135 -8.96 -28.06 -36.17
CA ASP A 135 -10.25 -27.95 -36.84
C ASP A 135 -11.05 -26.70 -36.44
N GLY A 136 -10.54 -25.93 -35.44
CA GLY A 136 -11.16 -24.71 -34.94
C GLY A 136 -12.12 -24.93 -33.77
N GLU A 137 -12.27 -26.14 -33.23
CA GLU A 137 -13.08 -26.38 -32.03
C GLU A 137 -12.42 -25.77 -30.80
N LEU A 138 -13.21 -25.05 -29.96
CA LEU A 138 -12.76 -24.49 -28.71
C LEU A 138 -12.56 -25.57 -27.66
N ILE A 139 -11.33 -25.79 -27.23
CA ILE A 139 -10.98 -26.75 -26.20
C ILE A 139 -11.15 -26.15 -24.80
N LYS A 140 -10.53 -24.97 -24.56
CA LYS A 140 -10.54 -24.35 -23.24
C LYS A 140 -10.19 -22.86 -23.31
N VAL A 141 -10.75 -22.10 -22.37
CA VAL A 141 -10.34 -20.72 -22.10
C VAL A 141 -9.46 -20.72 -20.85
N TRP A 142 -8.28 -20.12 -20.97
CA TRP A 142 -7.28 -20.03 -19.92
C TRP A 142 -7.22 -18.60 -19.38
N PRO A 143 -7.02 -18.40 -18.06
CA PRO A 143 -6.91 -17.06 -17.49
C PRO A 143 -5.70 -16.27 -18.03
N SER A 144 -4.64 -16.97 -18.43
CA SER A 144 -3.41 -16.37 -18.98
C SER A 144 -2.54 -17.41 -19.68
N THR A 145 -1.62 -16.94 -20.52
CA THR A 145 -0.57 -17.82 -21.10
C THR A 145 0.37 -18.39 -20.03
N MET A 146 0.54 -17.70 -18.89
CA MET A 146 1.33 -18.18 -17.77
C MET A 146 0.66 -19.41 -17.11
N GLU A 147 -0.66 -19.40 -16.97
CA GLU A 147 -1.39 -20.52 -16.40
C GLU A 147 -1.35 -21.76 -17.31
N VAL A 148 -1.40 -21.55 -18.63
CA VAL A 148 -1.14 -22.62 -19.59
C VAL A 148 0.24 -23.23 -19.37
N GLY A 149 1.27 -22.39 -19.25
CA GLY A 149 2.64 -22.83 -18.98
C GLY A 149 2.76 -23.63 -17.69
N ARG A 150 2.07 -23.20 -16.63
CA ARG A 150 2.09 -23.88 -15.32
C ARG A 150 1.43 -25.24 -15.36
N GLN A 151 0.28 -25.38 -16.06
CA GLN A 151 -0.48 -26.63 -16.08
C GLN A 151 -0.02 -27.60 -17.17
N MET A 152 0.41 -27.11 -18.34
CA MET A 152 0.76 -27.94 -19.49
C MET A 152 2.27 -28.01 -19.78
N GLY A 153 3.10 -27.26 -19.06
CA GLY A 153 4.53 -27.19 -19.29
C GLY A 153 4.92 -26.44 -20.57
N PHE A 154 4.00 -25.75 -21.23
CA PHE A 154 4.24 -25.04 -22.47
C PHE A 154 4.92 -23.67 -22.21
N SER A 155 5.82 -23.25 -23.10
CA SER A 155 6.41 -21.93 -23.03
C SER A 155 5.36 -20.86 -23.33
N GLN A 156 5.14 -19.96 -22.36
CA GLN A 156 4.21 -18.83 -22.52
C GLN A 156 4.56 -17.92 -23.70
N GLY A 157 5.87 -17.80 -24.04
CA GLY A 157 6.34 -17.00 -25.16
C GLY A 157 5.80 -17.50 -26.50
N TYR A 158 5.87 -18.81 -26.74
CA TYR A 158 5.37 -19.40 -27.99
C TYR A 158 3.85 -19.30 -28.07
N ILE A 159 3.13 -19.51 -26.97
CA ILE A 159 1.67 -19.33 -26.91
C ILE A 159 1.31 -17.87 -27.23
N SER A 160 2.02 -16.92 -26.63
CA SER A 160 1.80 -15.50 -26.88
C SER A 160 2.06 -15.10 -28.33
N LEU A 161 3.09 -15.66 -28.96
CA LEU A 161 3.37 -15.44 -30.40
C LEU A 161 2.23 -15.98 -31.28
N ALA A 162 1.72 -17.15 -30.96
CA ALA A 162 0.58 -17.73 -31.68
C ALA A 162 -0.71 -16.92 -31.43
N ALA A 163 -0.99 -16.55 -30.17
CA ALA A 163 -2.18 -15.77 -29.81
C ALA A 163 -2.18 -14.36 -30.42
N ASN A 164 -1.01 -13.78 -30.71
CA ASN A 164 -0.86 -12.51 -31.42
C ASN A 164 -0.80 -12.66 -32.96
N GLY A 165 -1.00 -13.86 -33.49
CA GLY A 165 -0.98 -14.14 -34.93
C GLY A 165 0.41 -14.14 -35.59
N LYS A 166 1.50 -14.05 -34.83
CA LYS A 166 2.87 -14.14 -35.34
C LYS A 166 3.25 -15.57 -35.72
N HIS A 167 2.62 -16.56 -35.12
CA HIS A 167 2.72 -17.97 -35.45
C HIS A 167 1.31 -18.49 -35.70
N LYS A 168 1.18 -19.42 -36.67
CA LYS A 168 -0.12 -20.03 -36.98
C LYS A 168 -0.64 -20.89 -35.82
N GLN A 169 0.28 -21.52 -35.08
CA GLN A 169 -0.03 -22.44 -33.98
C GLN A 169 1.16 -22.56 -33.02
N ALA A 170 0.92 -23.05 -31.82
CA ALA A 170 1.94 -23.45 -30.86
C ALA A 170 1.50 -24.75 -30.18
N TYR A 171 2.42 -25.71 -30.05
CA TYR A 171 2.17 -27.03 -29.42
C TYR A 171 1.00 -27.82 -30.00
N GLY A 172 0.75 -27.66 -31.32
CA GLY A 172 -0.35 -28.37 -32.01
C GLY A 172 -1.73 -27.72 -31.83
N PHE A 173 -1.81 -26.52 -31.21
CA PHE A 173 -3.06 -25.80 -30.95
C PHE A 173 -3.04 -24.41 -31.57
N ILE A 174 -4.24 -23.90 -31.89
CA ILE A 174 -4.45 -22.53 -32.27
C ILE A 174 -4.79 -21.73 -31.00
N TRP A 175 -4.17 -20.57 -30.84
CA TRP A 175 -4.33 -19.70 -29.68
C TRP A 175 -4.84 -18.33 -30.09
N LYS A 176 -5.78 -17.77 -29.33
CA LYS A 176 -6.29 -16.40 -29.55
C LYS A 176 -6.54 -15.72 -28.20
N TYR A 177 -6.11 -14.47 -28.07
CA TYR A 177 -6.54 -13.65 -26.94
C TYR A 177 -8.02 -13.28 -27.09
N ILE A 178 -8.72 -13.20 -25.95
CA ILE A 178 -10.14 -12.85 -25.86
C ILE A 178 -10.34 -11.73 -24.86
#